data_868c027e1333d7a8650c4633f413c399
#
_entry.id   868c027e1333d7a8650c4633f413c399
#
_cell.length_a   1.000
_cell.length_b   1.000
_cell.length_c   1.000
_cell.angle_alpha   90.00
_cell.angle_beta   90.00
_cell.angle_gamma   90.00
#
_symmetry.space_group_name_H-M   'P 1'
#
loop_
_entity.id
_entity.type
_entity.pdbx_description
1 polymer ?
#
loop_
_entity_poly.entity_id
_entity_poly.type
_entity_poly.pdbx_seq_one_letter_code
_entity_poly.pdbx_strand_id
1 'polypeptide(L)'
;VNYGREELMYLNMCRKGIIGELLHGEAAYIHDLRFQMIQQNRGTGSWRTHQYAKRNGNLYPTHGLGPIAQYMNIGRTQDNFDSLVSFSSPAFGRQNYAKENYPSDHKWNQLNFIGGDMNTSIIKTMIGRTIMIQWDETSPRPYTRLNLIQGTKGCLAGYPTRIALEGGFKDLTRDHHSWIKGVQLEEIFEKYEHPLYKRINAMSKDSGHGGMDGIMLYRIIECLQQGLPLDQNVYEGCFWSAVGPISEKSVNEGGAKQSFPDFTRGNWRTTSPLKITS
;
A
#
# COMPACT_ATOMS: atom_id res chain seq x y z
N VAL A 1 -2.46 8.10 1.67
CA VAL A 1 -2.75 7.17 0.55
C VAL A 1 -4.12 6.51 0.68
N ASN A 2 -4.69 6.37 1.88
CA ASN A 2 -5.98 5.69 2.11
C ASN A 2 -7.21 6.56 1.74
N TYR A 3 -7.01 7.83 1.41
CA TYR A 3 -8.07 8.80 1.14
C TYR A 3 -8.18 9.18 -0.35
N GLY A 4 -7.52 8.43 -1.23
CA GLY A 4 -7.73 8.56 -2.66
C GLY A 4 -9.13 8.12 -3.08
N ARG A 5 -9.60 8.62 -4.22
CA ARG A 5 -10.93 8.30 -4.75
C ARG A 5 -11.15 6.80 -4.88
N GLU A 6 -10.16 6.11 -5.47
CA GLU A 6 -10.21 4.66 -5.66
C GLU A 6 -10.17 3.91 -4.34
N GLU A 7 -9.23 4.28 -3.45
CA GLU A 7 -9.08 3.62 -2.17
C GLU A 7 -10.34 3.72 -1.33
N LEU A 8 -10.95 4.88 -1.28
CA LEU A 8 -12.22 5.07 -0.58
C LEU A 8 -13.37 4.31 -1.24
N MET A 9 -13.44 4.29 -2.58
CA MET A 9 -14.44 3.50 -3.30
C MET A 9 -14.26 2.00 -3.02
N TYR A 10 -13.04 1.48 -3.09
CA TYR A 10 -12.77 0.07 -2.82
C TYR A 10 -13.09 -0.30 -1.37
N LEU A 11 -12.75 0.57 -0.43
CA LEU A 11 -13.15 0.40 0.97
C LEU A 11 -14.68 0.30 1.09
N ASN A 12 -15.42 1.21 0.45
CA ASN A 12 -16.89 1.20 0.44
C ASN A 12 -17.46 -0.10 -0.18
N MET A 13 -16.91 -0.54 -1.31
CA MET A 13 -17.32 -1.79 -1.96
C MET A 13 -17.03 -3.02 -1.08
N CYS A 14 -15.86 -3.08 -0.45
CA CYS A 14 -15.51 -4.16 0.50
C CYS A 14 -16.47 -4.17 1.70
N ARG A 15 -16.76 -3.00 2.29
CA ARG A 15 -17.70 -2.89 3.43
C ARG A 15 -19.14 -3.28 3.07
N LYS A 16 -19.54 -3.08 1.83
CA LYS A 16 -20.84 -3.50 1.30
C LYS A 16 -20.87 -4.96 0.83
N GLY A 17 -19.77 -5.69 0.95
CA GLY A 17 -19.66 -7.09 0.53
C GLY A 17 -19.80 -7.33 -0.97
N ILE A 18 -19.53 -6.30 -1.80
CA ILE A 18 -19.75 -6.36 -3.27
C ILE A 18 -18.87 -7.45 -3.91
N ILE A 19 -17.66 -7.65 -3.41
CA ILE A 19 -16.73 -8.66 -3.91
C ILE A 19 -16.71 -9.95 -3.06
N GLY A 20 -17.65 -10.09 -2.13
CA GLY A 20 -17.77 -11.28 -1.27
C GLY A 20 -16.72 -11.33 -0.16
N GLU A 21 -16.35 -12.55 0.26
CA GLU A 21 -15.31 -12.77 1.28
C GLU A 21 -13.93 -12.45 0.71
N LEU A 22 -13.16 -11.62 1.42
CA LEU A 22 -11.84 -11.20 0.97
C LEU A 22 -10.81 -12.32 1.16
N LEU A 23 -10.01 -12.57 0.12
CA LEU A 23 -9.07 -13.68 0.04
C LEU A 23 -7.62 -13.22 -0.05
N HIS A 24 -7.35 -12.26 -0.93
CA HIS A 24 -6.00 -11.84 -1.30
C HIS A 24 -5.93 -10.35 -1.58
N GLY A 25 -4.78 -9.74 -1.24
CA GLY A 25 -4.46 -8.37 -1.62
C GLY A 25 -3.07 -8.24 -2.25
N GLU A 26 -2.92 -7.26 -3.15
CA GLU A 26 -1.62 -6.89 -3.69
C GLU A 26 -1.35 -5.42 -3.41
N ALA A 27 -0.20 -5.17 -2.82
CA ALA A 27 0.25 -3.85 -2.39
C ALA A 27 1.65 -3.56 -2.94
N ALA A 28 1.97 -2.32 -3.21
CA ALA A 28 3.32 -1.95 -3.60
C ALA A 28 3.63 -0.48 -3.28
N TYR A 29 4.92 -0.17 -3.27
CA TYR A 29 5.44 1.14 -3.57
C TYR A 29 6.57 0.97 -4.59
N ILE A 30 6.23 1.18 -5.85
CA ILE A 30 7.16 1.08 -6.98
C ILE A 30 7.21 2.45 -7.64
N HIS A 31 8.41 3.01 -7.71
CA HIS A 31 8.62 4.37 -8.18
C HIS A 31 10.09 4.62 -8.51
N ASP A 32 10.44 4.93 -9.75
CA ASP A 32 11.82 5.30 -10.06
C ASP A 32 12.20 6.61 -9.37
N LEU A 33 13.00 6.52 -8.32
CA LEU A 33 13.48 7.65 -7.53
C LEU A 33 15.01 7.80 -7.56
N ARG A 34 15.70 7.20 -8.53
CA ARG A 34 17.16 7.31 -8.67
C ARG A 34 17.61 8.75 -8.88
N PHE A 35 16.83 9.55 -9.62
CA PHE A 35 17.12 10.96 -9.85
C PHE A 35 17.25 11.78 -8.56
N GLN A 36 16.61 11.35 -7.46
CA GLN A 36 16.73 12.01 -6.16
C GLN A 36 18.12 11.85 -5.52
N MET A 37 19.01 10.99 -6.07
CA MET A 37 20.39 10.85 -5.60
C MET A 37 21.19 12.16 -5.71
N ILE A 38 20.70 13.16 -6.45
CA ILE A 38 21.24 14.53 -6.44
C ILE A 38 21.18 15.16 -5.04
N GLN A 39 20.28 14.73 -4.18
CA GLN A 39 20.19 15.19 -2.79
C GLN A 39 21.26 14.49 -1.94
N GLN A 40 22.44 15.10 -1.84
CA GLN A 40 23.60 14.44 -1.25
C GLN A 40 23.68 14.51 0.27
N ASN A 41 23.30 15.64 0.87
CA ASN A 41 23.48 15.89 2.30
C ASN A 41 22.22 15.64 3.12
N ARG A 42 21.12 16.26 2.72
CA ARG A 42 19.83 16.12 3.38
C ARG A 42 18.72 16.05 2.33
N GLY A 43 17.76 15.17 2.55
CA GLY A 43 16.61 15.01 1.70
C GLY A 43 16.22 13.54 1.53
N THR A 44 15.09 13.31 0.88
CA THR A 44 14.56 11.96 0.69
C THR A 44 15.48 11.07 -0.16
N GLY A 45 16.18 11.66 -1.13
CA GLY A 45 17.13 10.94 -1.98
C GLY A 45 18.37 10.48 -1.23
N SER A 46 18.96 11.32 -0.37
CA SER A 46 20.11 10.92 0.45
C SER A 46 19.72 9.87 1.50
N TRP A 47 18.57 10.05 2.16
CA TRP A 47 18.05 9.06 3.11
C TRP A 47 17.87 7.69 2.44
N ARG A 48 17.17 7.64 1.32
CA ARG A 48 16.94 6.40 0.57
C ARG A 48 18.24 5.73 0.15
N THR A 49 19.16 6.50 -0.43
CA THR A 49 20.45 5.99 -0.89
C THR A 49 21.24 5.34 0.23
N HIS A 50 21.29 5.96 1.41
CA HIS A 50 21.93 5.39 2.59
C HIS A 50 21.21 4.14 3.11
N GLN A 51 19.89 4.08 3.04
CA GLN A 51 19.14 2.88 3.46
C GLN A 51 19.42 1.69 2.54
N TYR A 52 19.46 1.90 1.22
CA TYR A 52 19.83 0.85 0.26
C TYR A 52 21.26 0.33 0.44
N ALA A 53 22.17 1.15 0.96
CA ALA A 53 23.52 0.73 1.28
C ALA A 53 23.60 -0.10 2.58
N LYS A 54 22.61 -0.01 3.47
CA LYS A 54 22.68 -0.57 4.83
C LYS A 54 21.70 -1.69 5.10
N ARG A 55 20.60 -1.76 4.36
CA ARG A 55 19.45 -2.62 4.67
C ARG A 55 18.93 -3.33 3.43
N ASN A 56 18.43 -4.55 3.60
CA ASN A 56 17.88 -5.37 2.51
C ASN A 56 16.51 -5.93 2.90
N GLY A 57 15.46 -5.24 2.52
CA GLY A 57 14.07 -5.59 2.82
C GLY A 57 13.11 -4.56 2.22
N ASN A 58 11.83 -4.62 2.55
CA ASN A 58 10.84 -3.63 2.14
C ASN A 58 10.89 -2.42 3.08
N LEU A 59 11.58 -1.37 2.69
CA LEU A 59 11.80 -0.19 3.53
C LEU A 59 10.68 0.84 3.48
N TYR A 60 9.69 0.67 2.60
CA TYR A 60 8.59 1.64 2.45
C TYR A 60 7.21 0.96 2.25
N PRO A 61 6.76 0.11 3.21
CA PRO A 61 5.59 -0.73 3.02
C PRO A 61 4.26 0.02 3.11
N THR A 62 4.19 1.11 3.88
CA THR A 62 2.93 1.73 4.33
C THR A 62 2.05 2.26 3.20
N HIS A 63 2.66 2.73 2.09
CA HIS A 63 1.91 3.32 0.96
C HIS A 63 1.01 2.31 0.25
N GLY A 64 1.49 1.10 0.02
CA GLY A 64 0.67 0.06 -0.60
C GLY A 64 -0.17 -0.69 0.43
N LEU A 65 0.43 -1.01 1.59
CA LEU A 65 -0.19 -1.86 2.59
C LEU A 65 -1.37 -1.22 3.32
N GLY A 66 -1.33 0.10 3.54
CA GLY A 66 -2.37 0.81 4.28
C GLY A 66 -3.78 0.59 3.73
N PRO A 67 -4.05 0.85 2.45
CA PRO A 67 -5.36 0.58 1.85
C PRO A 67 -5.79 -0.88 1.97
N ILE A 68 -4.91 -1.81 1.61
CA ILE A 68 -5.22 -3.26 1.65
C ILE A 68 -5.53 -3.73 3.07
N ALA A 69 -4.74 -3.29 4.05
CA ALA A 69 -4.98 -3.61 5.46
C ALA A 69 -6.35 -3.06 5.94
N GLN A 70 -6.72 -1.86 5.52
CA GLN A 70 -8.02 -1.29 5.84
C GLN A 70 -9.17 -2.07 5.16
N TYR A 71 -9.05 -2.46 3.89
CA TYR A 71 -10.07 -3.29 3.23
C TYR A 71 -10.32 -4.58 3.99
N MET A 72 -9.26 -5.24 4.46
CA MET A 72 -9.30 -6.51 5.19
C MET A 72 -9.59 -6.38 6.69
N ASN A 73 -9.75 -5.17 7.24
CA ASN A 73 -9.88 -4.92 8.68
C ASN A 73 -8.71 -5.48 9.52
N ILE A 74 -7.48 -5.43 9.00
CA ILE A 74 -6.30 -5.90 9.74
C ILE A 74 -6.09 -5.06 11.00
N GLY A 75 -5.83 -5.74 12.13
CA GLY A 75 -5.68 -5.11 13.43
C GLY A 75 -6.99 -4.69 14.08
N ARG A 76 -8.12 -5.15 13.51
CA ARG A 76 -9.48 -4.87 13.99
C ARG A 76 -10.34 -6.14 13.94
N THR A 77 -11.06 -6.42 15.01
CA THR A 77 -12.03 -7.52 15.16
C THR A 77 -11.48 -8.92 14.86
N GLN A 78 -11.61 -9.41 13.63
CA GLN A 78 -11.46 -10.83 13.32
C GLN A 78 -10.08 -11.20 12.78
N ASP A 79 -9.27 -10.25 12.31
CA ASP A 79 -8.04 -10.54 11.60
C ASP A 79 -6.88 -9.65 11.98
N ASN A 80 -5.67 -10.20 11.88
CA ASN A 80 -4.41 -9.49 12.07
C ASN A 80 -3.31 -10.17 11.25
N PHE A 81 -2.14 -9.54 11.13
CA PHE A 81 -0.98 -10.20 10.53
C PHE A 81 -0.49 -11.34 11.42
N ASP A 82 -0.21 -12.49 10.81
CA ASP A 82 0.39 -13.66 11.45
C ASP A 82 1.89 -13.72 11.15
N SER A 83 2.23 -13.82 9.89
CA SER A 83 3.61 -14.07 9.47
C SER A 83 3.91 -13.51 8.09
N LEU A 84 5.23 -13.39 7.80
CA LEU A 84 5.75 -12.90 6.53
C LEU A 84 6.94 -13.76 6.08
N VAL A 85 7.07 -13.94 4.76
CA VAL A 85 8.28 -14.38 4.06
C VAL A 85 8.68 -13.32 3.05
N SER A 86 9.99 -13.14 2.80
CA SER A 86 10.47 -12.07 1.93
C SER A 86 11.73 -12.47 1.17
N PHE A 87 11.82 -12.00 -0.07
CA PHE A 87 12.99 -12.13 -0.93
C PHE A 87 13.30 -10.79 -1.59
N SER A 88 14.59 -10.54 -1.83
CA SER A 88 15.05 -9.38 -2.58
C SER A 88 15.83 -9.82 -3.84
N SER A 89 15.70 -9.06 -4.92
CA SER A 89 16.53 -9.21 -6.11
C SER A 89 17.96 -8.73 -5.85
N PRO A 90 18.91 -8.91 -6.80
CA PRO A 90 20.21 -8.24 -6.72
C PRO A 90 20.10 -6.71 -6.66
N ALA A 91 21.13 -6.05 -6.15
CA ALA A 91 21.21 -4.59 -5.97
C ALA A 91 22.05 -3.95 -7.09
N PHE A 92 21.46 -3.57 -8.20
CA PHE A 92 22.14 -2.98 -9.36
C PHE A 92 21.74 -1.54 -9.65
N GLY A 93 20.46 -1.18 -9.44
CA GLY A 93 19.87 0.03 -9.96
C GLY A 93 20.55 1.31 -9.48
N ARG A 94 20.74 1.48 -8.16
CA ARG A 94 21.42 2.67 -7.62
C ARG A 94 22.92 2.67 -7.88
N GLN A 95 23.56 1.53 -7.86
CA GLN A 95 24.99 1.43 -8.14
C GLN A 95 25.30 1.82 -9.59
N ASN A 96 24.54 1.30 -10.56
CA ASN A 96 24.72 1.64 -11.97
C ASN A 96 24.39 3.11 -12.22
N TYR A 97 23.30 3.61 -11.66
CA TYR A 97 22.94 5.02 -11.76
C TYR A 97 24.06 5.93 -11.19
N ALA A 98 24.65 5.56 -10.05
CA ALA A 98 25.77 6.31 -9.48
C ALA A 98 26.99 6.33 -10.39
N LYS A 99 27.36 5.19 -10.97
CA LYS A 99 28.50 5.08 -11.92
C LYS A 99 28.29 5.90 -13.19
N GLU A 100 27.07 5.97 -13.68
CA GLU A 100 26.72 6.67 -14.92
C GLU A 100 26.60 8.19 -14.73
N ASN A 101 26.19 8.66 -13.57
CA ASN A 101 25.81 10.06 -13.36
C ASN A 101 26.76 10.85 -12.45
N TYR A 102 27.73 10.20 -11.79
CA TYR A 102 28.66 10.84 -10.85
C TYR A 102 30.11 10.41 -11.10
N PRO A 103 31.10 11.28 -10.82
CA PRO A 103 32.52 10.94 -10.87
C PRO A 103 32.86 9.71 -10.01
N SER A 104 33.92 8.98 -10.37
CA SER A 104 34.31 7.73 -9.70
C SER A 104 34.63 7.92 -8.21
N ASP A 105 35.14 9.09 -7.82
CA ASP A 105 35.44 9.48 -6.43
C ASP A 105 34.22 10.02 -5.66
N HIS A 106 33.07 10.15 -6.32
CA HIS A 106 31.86 10.64 -5.66
C HIS A 106 31.40 9.67 -4.57
N LYS A 107 30.89 10.22 -3.46
CA LYS A 107 30.50 9.44 -2.28
C LYS A 107 29.49 8.32 -2.57
N TRP A 108 28.61 8.47 -3.57
CA TRP A 108 27.66 7.42 -3.96
C TRP A 108 28.37 6.24 -4.63
N ASN A 109 29.49 6.47 -5.31
CA ASN A 109 30.31 5.43 -5.91
C ASN A 109 31.22 4.70 -4.88
N GLN A 110 31.33 5.25 -3.67
CA GLN A 110 32.05 4.62 -2.56
C GLN A 110 31.16 3.74 -1.67
N LEU A 111 29.85 3.72 -1.91
CA LEU A 111 28.92 2.87 -1.17
C LEU A 111 28.85 1.47 -1.78
N ASN A 112 28.71 0.47 -0.91
CA ASN A 112 28.30 -0.88 -1.31
C ASN A 112 26.79 -1.00 -1.07
N PHE A 113 26.02 -1.16 -2.14
CA PHE A 113 24.55 -1.31 -2.06
C PHE A 113 24.21 -2.78 -1.82
N ILE A 114 23.58 -3.08 -0.68
CA ILE A 114 23.13 -4.42 -0.29
C ILE A 114 21.60 -4.56 -0.41
N GLY A 115 20.85 -3.46 -0.42
CA GLY A 115 19.41 -3.46 -0.61
C GLY A 115 19.03 -3.82 -2.03
N GLY A 116 18.40 -4.97 -2.22
CA GLY A 116 17.96 -5.42 -3.53
C GLY A 116 17.01 -4.42 -4.20
N ASP A 117 17.04 -4.36 -5.52
CA ASP A 117 16.26 -3.40 -6.29
C ASP A 117 14.75 -3.64 -6.11
N MET A 118 14.33 -4.89 -6.18
CA MET A 118 12.95 -5.31 -5.93
C MET A 118 12.89 -6.19 -4.68
N ASN A 119 12.10 -5.80 -3.69
CA ASN A 119 11.72 -6.66 -2.59
C ASN A 119 10.28 -7.15 -2.80
N THR A 120 10.05 -8.43 -2.62
CA THR A 120 8.73 -9.06 -2.63
C THR A 120 8.52 -9.83 -1.34
N SER A 121 7.46 -9.50 -0.63
CA SER A 121 7.05 -10.16 0.59
C SER A 121 5.65 -10.74 0.46
N ILE A 122 5.39 -11.88 1.07
CA ILE A 122 4.04 -12.45 1.24
C ILE A 122 3.71 -12.46 2.73
N ILE A 123 2.65 -11.78 3.09
CA ILE A 123 2.09 -11.76 4.44
C ILE A 123 0.92 -12.74 4.48
N LYS A 124 0.89 -13.59 5.52
CA LYS A 124 -0.27 -14.39 5.88
C LYS A 124 -0.97 -13.77 7.07
N THR A 125 -2.29 -13.71 7.06
CA THR A 125 -3.10 -13.22 8.18
C THR A 125 -3.53 -14.37 9.10
N MET A 126 -4.04 -14.03 10.28
CA MET A 126 -4.48 -15.00 11.30
C MET A 126 -5.60 -15.92 10.80
N ILE A 127 -6.48 -15.45 9.92
CA ILE A 127 -7.54 -16.27 9.33
C ILE A 127 -7.17 -16.86 7.96
N GLY A 128 -5.89 -16.71 7.54
CA GLY A 128 -5.35 -17.37 6.34
C GLY A 128 -5.42 -16.56 5.05
N ARG A 129 -5.86 -15.30 5.06
CA ARG A 129 -5.74 -14.41 3.90
C ARG A 129 -4.28 -14.16 3.57
N THR A 130 -4.00 -13.77 2.32
CA THR A 130 -2.64 -13.45 1.89
C THR A 130 -2.55 -12.02 1.35
N ILE A 131 -1.39 -11.38 1.56
CA ILE A 131 -1.08 -10.09 0.97
C ILE A 131 0.30 -10.17 0.36
N MET A 132 0.40 -9.93 -0.96
CA MET A 132 1.68 -9.67 -1.61
C MET A 132 2.02 -8.20 -1.44
N ILE A 133 3.24 -7.89 -1.01
CA ILE A 133 3.71 -6.51 -0.94
C ILE A 133 5.08 -6.38 -1.60
N GLN A 134 5.20 -5.41 -2.51
CA GLN A 134 6.40 -5.14 -3.28
C GLN A 134 6.94 -3.73 -3.03
N TRP A 135 8.26 -3.58 -3.14
CA TRP A 135 8.95 -2.31 -3.03
C TRP A 135 10.12 -2.23 -4.02
N ASP A 136 10.16 -1.15 -4.81
CA ASP A 136 11.25 -0.81 -5.72
C ASP A 136 11.27 0.70 -5.96
N GLU A 137 12.42 1.32 -5.71
CA GLU A 137 12.66 2.74 -5.99
C GLU A 137 13.90 2.93 -6.90
N THR A 138 14.31 1.88 -7.61
CA THR A 138 15.60 1.81 -8.29
C THR A 138 15.52 1.42 -9.76
N SER A 139 14.35 1.09 -10.27
CA SER A 139 14.16 0.71 -11.68
C SER A 139 13.18 1.63 -12.40
N PRO A 140 13.28 1.75 -13.75
CA PRO A 140 12.44 2.64 -14.54
C PRO A 140 11.03 2.06 -14.76
N ARG A 141 10.40 1.60 -13.69
CA ARG A 141 9.02 1.13 -13.69
C ARG A 141 8.08 2.28 -13.32
N PRO A 142 6.98 2.50 -14.05
CA PRO A 142 6.00 3.52 -13.71
C PRO A 142 5.46 3.37 -12.30
N TYR A 143 5.10 4.51 -11.70
CA TYR A 143 4.51 4.51 -10.36
C TYR A 143 3.33 3.57 -10.24
N THR A 144 3.35 2.74 -9.21
CA THR A 144 2.22 1.88 -8.86
C THR A 144 2.24 1.51 -7.38
N ARG A 145 1.05 1.44 -6.79
CA ARG A 145 0.81 0.83 -5.48
C ARG A 145 0.12 -0.52 -5.60
N LEU A 146 -0.09 -1.02 -6.82
CA LEU A 146 -0.92 -2.17 -7.19
C LEU A 146 -2.37 -1.97 -6.76
N ASN A 147 -2.63 -1.82 -5.46
CA ASN A 147 -3.94 -1.58 -4.87
C ASN A 147 -5.00 -2.59 -5.37
N LEU A 148 -4.65 -3.88 -5.32
CA LEU A 148 -5.54 -4.95 -5.73
C LEU A 148 -6.13 -5.63 -4.48
N ILE A 149 -7.44 -5.84 -4.50
CA ILE A 149 -8.16 -6.64 -3.50
C ILE A 149 -9.08 -7.64 -4.19
N GLN A 150 -8.91 -8.90 -3.85
CA GLN A 150 -9.66 -10.02 -4.41
C GLN A 150 -10.55 -10.67 -3.36
N GLY A 151 -11.79 -10.90 -3.73
CA GLY A 151 -12.76 -11.65 -2.96
C GLY A 151 -13.37 -12.79 -3.76
N THR A 152 -14.34 -13.48 -3.15
CA THR A 152 -15.03 -14.65 -3.76
C THR A 152 -15.97 -14.27 -4.90
N LYS A 153 -16.37 -12.99 -5.01
CA LYS A 153 -17.33 -12.48 -6.00
C LYS A 153 -16.78 -11.36 -6.88
N GLY A 154 -15.51 -11.06 -6.79
CA GLY A 154 -14.92 -10.02 -7.61
C GLY A 154 -13.49 -9.65 -7.22
N CYS A 155 -12.93 -8.78 -8.03
CA CYS A 155 -11.59 -8.24 -7.84
C CYS A 155 -11.58 -6.76 -8.23
N LEU A 156 -10.97 -5.93 -7.40
CA LEU A 156 -10.78 -4.50 -7.62
C LEU A 156 -9.28 -4.25 -7.72
N ALA A 157 -8.82 -3.53 -8.72
CA ALA A 157 -7.39 -3.27 -8.92
C ALA A 157 -7.13 -1.84 -9.38
N GLY A 158 -6.09 -1.21 -8.81
CA GLY A 158 -5.59 0.09 -9.23
C GLY A 158 -4.47 0.00 -10.26
N TYR A 159 -4.02 1.16 -10.71
CA TYR A 159 -2.84 1.37 -11.54
C TYR A 159 -2.75 0.53 -12.84
N PRO A 160 -3.70 0.69 -13.75
CA PRO A 160 -4.87 1.56 -13.72
C PRO A 160 -6.07 0.90 -13.04
N THR A 161 -7.07 1.73 -12.68
CA THR A 161 -8.35 1.29 -12.13
C THR A 161 -9.04 0.31 -13.06
N ARG A 162 -9.39 -0.85 -12.53
CA ARG A 162 -10.12 -1.90 -13.25
C ARG A 162 -10.85 -2.82 -12.27
N ILE A 163 -12.00 -3.31 -12.65
CA ILE A 163 -12.88 -4.06 -11.77
C ILE A 163 -13.40 -5.30 -12.49
N ALA A 164 -13.44 -6.43 -11.80
CA ALA A 164 -14.12 -7.63 -12.23
C ALA A 164 -15.16 -8.03 -11.17
N LEU A 165 -16.38 -8.31 -11.58
CA LEU A 165 -17.46 -8.72 -10.68
C LEU A 165 -18.13 -10.00 -11.21
N GLU A 166 -18.50 -10.89 -10.32
CA GLU A 166 -19.32 -12.04 -10.64
C GLU A 166 -20.62 -11.58 -11.33
N GLY A 167 -20.89 -12.11 -12.53
CA GLY A 167 -22.04 -11.71 -13.34
C GLY A 167 -21.94 -10.32 -14.01
N GLY A 168 -20.79 -9.62 -13.88
CA GLY A 168 -20.59 -8.29 -14.46
C GLY A 168 -21.28 -7.16 -13.65
N PHE A 169 -21.42 -5.99 -14.28
CA PHE A 169 -22.11 -4.84 -13.71
C PHE A 169 -23.08 -4.26 -14.72
N LYS A 170 -24.36 -4.34 -14.45
CA LYS A 170 -25.43 -4.05 -15.41
C LYS A 170 -25.21 -4.87 -16.71
N ASP A 171 -25.12 -4.19 -17.86
CA ASP A 171 -24.79 -4.81 -19.14
C ASP A 171 -23.30 -4.72 -19.49
N LEU A 172 -22.47 -4.21 -18.56
CA LEU A 172 -21.04 -4.15 -18.71
C LEU A 172 -20.43 -5.54 -18.50
N THR A 173 -19.48 -5.87 -19.28
CA THR A 173 -18.88 -7.17 -19.58
C THR A 173 -19.24 -8.33 -18.63
N ARG A 174 -19.74 -9.41 -19.20
CA ARG A 174 -19.88 -10.72 -18.55
C ARG A 174 -18.79 -11.69 -18.97
N ASP A 175 -17.82 -11.19 -19.73
CA ASP A 175 -16.66 -11.99 -20.15
C ASP A 175 -15.73 -12.24 -18.95
N HIS A 176 -15.50 -13.50 -18.64
CA HIS A 176 -14.64 -13.93 -17.54
C HIS A 176 -13.15 -13.60 -17.75
N HIS A 177 -12.77 -13.18 -18.95
CA HIS A 177 -11.39 -12.81 -19.31
C HIS A 177 -11.17 -11.31 -19.36
N SER A 178 -12.18 -10.50 -19.12
CA SER A 178 -12.14 -9.05 -19.31
C SER A 178 -12.40 -8.26 -18.03
N TRP A 179 -11.69 -7.13 -17.90
CA TRP A 179 -11.90 -6.16 -16.85
C TRP A 179 -12.85 -5.05 -17.32
N ILE A 180 -13.70 -4.60 -16.44
CA ILE A 180 -14.38 -3.31 -16.58
C ILE A 180 -13.33 -2.22 -16.33
N LYS A 181 -13.11 -1.31 -17.29
CA LYS A 181 -12.06 -0.28 -17.27
C LYS A 181 -12.43 0.95 -18.08
N GLY A 182 -11.65 2.02 -17.93
CA GLY A 182 -11.83 3.26 -18.70
C GLY A 182 -13.21 3.88 -18.47
N VAL A 183 -13.86 4.29 -19.54
CA VAL A 183 -15.18 4.96 -19.47
C VAL A 183 -16.30 4.11 -18.85
N GLN A 184 -16.14 2.79 -18.88
CA GLN A 184 -17.10 1.88 -18.26
C GLN A 184 -17.13 1.99 -16.72
N LEU A 185 -16.09 2.58 -16.11
CA LEU A 185 -16.04 2.76 -14.66
C LEU A 185 -16.91 3.91 -14.15
N GLU A 186 -17.31 4.84 -14.99
CA GLU A 186 -18.07 6.04 -14.56
C GLU A 186 -19.35 5.66 -13.78
N GLU A 187 -20.11 4.69 -14.27
CA GLU A 187 -21.31 4.22 -13.60
C GLU A 187 -21.01 3.52 -12.26
N ILE A 188 -19.86 2.84 -12.17
CA ILE A 188 -19.42 2.18 -10.96
C ILE A 188 -19.00 3.22 -9.92
N PHE A 189 -18.25 4.25 -10.35
CA PHE A 189 -17.92 5.38 -9.49
C PHE A 189 -19.19 6.08 -9.00
N GLU A 190 -20.15 6.37 -9.87
CA GLU A 190 -21.41 7.00 -9.47
C GLU A 190 -22.12 6.20 -8.37
N LYS A 191 -22.19 4.88 -8.53
CA LYS A 191 -22.90 3.99 -7.60
C LYS A 191 -22.14 3.75 -6.29
N TYR A 192 -20.83 3.57 -6.33
CA TYR A 192 -20.03 3.11 -5.20
C TYR A 192 -19.06 4.14 -4.63
N GLU A 193 -19.00 5.35 -5.19
CA GLU A 193 -18.14 6.40 -4.66
C GLU A 193 -18.43 6.64 -3.17
N HIS A 194 -17.35 6.76 -2.39
CA HIS A 194 -17.46 6.88 -0.95
C HIS A 194 -18.09 8.23 -0.55
N PRO A 195 -19.07 8.26 0.40
CA PRO A 195 -19.70 9.51 0.84
C PRO A 195 -18.71 10.59 1.28
N LEU A 196 -17.66 10.24 2.01
CA LEU A 196 -16.62 11.17 2.40
C LEU A 196 -15.98 11.85 1.18
N TYR A 197 -15.66 11.09 0.13
CA TYR A 197 -15.08 11.65 -1.08
C TYR A 197 -16.06 12.61 -1.76
N LYS A 198 -17.32 12.20 -1.94
CA LYS A 198 -18.38 13.06 -2.51
C LYS A 198 -18.49 14.39 -1.77
N ARG A 199 -18.40 14.36 -0.43
CA ARG A 199 -18.56 15.56 0.42
C ARG A 199 -17.37 16.52 0.35
N ILE A 200 -16.14 16.00 0.30
CA ILE A 200 -14.92 16.80 0.55
C ILE A 200 -14.08 17.04 -0.70
N ASN A 201 -14.23 16.26 -1.77
CA ASN A 201 -13.31 16.33 -2.91
C ASN A 201 -13.19 17.73 -3.54
N ALA A 202 -14.32 18.45 -3.65
CA ALA A 202 -14.33 19.80 -4.23
C ALA A 202 -13.47 20.80 -3.44
N MET A 203 -13.42 20.65 -2.12
CA MET A 203 -12.66 21.52 -1.20
C MET A 203 -11.18 21.13 -1.13
N SER A 204 -10.83 19.92 -1.53
CA SER A 204 -9.48 19.36 -1.39
C SER A 204 -8.69 19.30 -2.69
N LYS A 205 -9.25 19.67 -3.83
CA LYS A 205 -8.66 19.53 -5.18
C LYS A 205 -7.24 20.10 -5.28
N ASP A 206 -7.00 21.23 -4.65
CA ASP A 206 -5.71 21.93 -4.70
C ASP A 206 -4.73 21.50 -3.61
N SER A 207 -5.11 20.51 -2.79
CA SER A 207 -4.20 19.91 -1.81
C SER A 207 -3.29 18.86 -2.44
N GLY A 208 -2.20 18.48 -1.75
CA GLY A 208 -1.23 17.52 -2.26
C GLY A 208 -1.82 16.16 -2.63
N HIS A 209 -1.08 15.42 -3.47
CA HIS A 209 -1.41 14.04 -3.90
C HIS A 209 -2.81 13.91 -4.54
N GLY A 210 -3.18 14.88 -5.39
CA GLY A 210 -4.47 14.83 -6.09
C GLY A 210 -5.70 14.98 -5.18
N GLY A 211 -5.54 15.73 -4.09
CA GLY A 211 -6.62 16.00 -3.14
C GLY A 211 -6.63 15.11 -1.90
N MET A 212 -5.87 14.02 -1.89
CA MET A 212 -5.85 13.07 -0.75
C MET A 212 -5.44 13.72 0.56
N ASP A 213 -4.47 14.63 0.54
CA ASP A 213 -3.95 15.27 1.75
C ASP A 213 -5.02 16.14 2.42
N GLY A 214 -5.81 16.87 1.61
CA GLY A 214 -6.91 17.67 2.11
C GLY A 214 -8.02 16.83 2.75
N ILE A 215 -8.40 15.73 2.11
CA ILE A 215 -9.41 14.80 2.65
C ILE A 215 -8.92 14.19 3.97
N MET A 216 -7.67 13.78 4.03
CA MET A 216 -7.05 13.23 5.25
C MET A 216 -7.06 14.26 6.39
N LEU A 217 -6.59 15.48 6.14
CA LEU A 217 -6.54 16.55 7.16
C LEU A 217 -7.94 16.91 7.65
N TYR A 218 -8.90 17.06 6.72
CA TYR A 218 -10.29 17.30 7.08
C TYR A 218 -10.81 16.21 8.02
N ARG A 219 -10.56 14.94 7.67
CA ARG A 219 -11.05 13.81 8.46
C ARG A 219 -10.42 13.74 9.86
N ILE A 220 -9.13 14.05 9.97
CA ILE A 220 -8.44 14.13 11.28
C ILE A 220 -9.09 15.21 12.14
N ILE A 221 -9.29 16.41 11.59
CA ILE A 221 -9.90 17.54 12.32
C ILE A 221 -11.34 17.19 12.73
N GLU A 222 -12.12 16.62 11.82
CA GLU A 222 -13.51 16.19 12.09
C GLU A 222 -13.57 15.18 13.25
N CYS A 223 -12.71 14.16 13.23
CA CYS A 223 -12.64 13.18 14.32
C CYS A 223 -12.29 13.84 15.66
N LEU A 224 -11.31 14.73 15.68
CA LEU A 224 -10.89 15.42 16.90
C LEU A 224 -11.98 16.35 17.45
N GLN A 225 -12.67 17.09 16.58
CA GLN A 225 -13.75 17.99 16.97
C GLN A 225 -14.98 17.25 17.53
N GLN A 226 -15.24 16.06 16.99
CA GLN A 226 -16.41 15.26 17.39
C GLN A 226 -16.10 14.21 18.47
N GLY A 227 -14.85 14.13 18.93
CA GLY A 227 -14.44 13.09 19.88
C GLY A 227 -14.50 11.67 19.32
N LEU A 228 -14.37 11.52 17.99
CA LEU A 228 -14.38 10.23 17.33
C LEU A 228 -12.97 9.62 17.27
N PRO A 229 -12.86 8.29 17.27
CA PRO A 229 -11.58 7.64 17.00
C PRO A 229 -11.06 8.04 15.60
N LEU A 230 -9.75 8.23 15.48
CA LEU A 230 -9.11 8.41 14.17
C LEU A 230 -9.29 7.17 13.30
N ASP A 231 -9.38 7.38 11.98
CA ASP A 231 -9.52 6.29 11.01
C ASP A 231 -8.28 5.38 10.97
N GLN A 232 -7.14 5.89 11.39
CA GLN A 232 -5.91 5.13 11.60
C GLN A 232 -5.42 5.37 13.02
N ASN A 233 -5.19 4.29 13.74
CA ASN A 233 -4.63 4.36 15.08
C ASN A 233 -3.13 4.02 15.08
N VAL A 234 -2.48 4.24 16.23
CA VAL A 234 -1.05 3.98 16.39
C VAL A 234 -0.67 2.52 16.14
N TYR A 235 -1.54 1.58 16.50
CA TYR A 235 -1.28 0.14 16.32
C TYR A 235 -1.26 -0.25 14.85
N GLU A 236 -2.19 0.27 14.03
CA GLU A 236 -2.18 0.09 12.58
C GLU A 236 -0.90 0.64 11.97
N GLY A 237 -0.48 1.84 12.40
CA GLY A 237 0.81 2.41 12.00
C GLY A 237 2.00 1.50 12.35
N CYS A 238 2.01 0.90 13.54
CA CYS A 238 3.02 -0.06 13.96
C CYS A 238 2.99 -1.34 13.12
N PHE A 239 1.82 -1.93 12.90
CA PHE A 239 1.68 -3.15 12.09
C PHE A 239 2.17 -2.94 10.65
N TRP A 240 1.77 -1.84 10.00
CA TRP A 240 2.20 -1.58 8.62
C TRP A 240 3.71 -1.29 8.53
N SER A 241 4.26 -0.57 9.49
CA SER A 241 5.70 -0.24 9.51
C SER A 241 6.57 -1.43 9.87
N ALA A 242 6.05 -2.40 10.65
CA ALA A 242 6.79 -3.59 11.06
C ALA A 242 7.21 -4.49 9.88
N VAL A 243 6.54 -4.37 8.74
CA VAL A 243 6.96 -5.08 7.51
C VAL A 243 8.42 -4.76 7.16
N GLY A 244 8.87 -3.53 7.37
CA GLY A 244 10.27 -3.14 7.09
C GLY A 244 11.27 -4.06 7.80
N PRO A 245 11.39 -4.03 9.12
CA PRO A 245 12.36 -4.87 9.85
C PRO A 245 12.07 -6.37 9.75
N ILE A 246 10.81 -6.79 9.63
CA ILE A 246 10.44 -8.20 9.53
C ILE A 246 10.85 -8.76 8.16
N SER A 247 10.64 -8.02 7.07
CA SER A 247 11.08 -8.42 5.72
C SER A 247 12.60 -8.50 5.62
N GLU A 248 13.31 -7.53 6.21
CA GLU A 248 14.77 -7.55 6.27
C GLU A 248 15.30 -8.79 6.99
N LYS A 249 14.70 -9.15 8.13
CA LYS A 249 15.06 -10.37 8.86
C LYS A 249 14.80 -11.62 8.00
N SER A 250 13.65 -11.71 7.35
CA SER A 250 13.34 -12.84 6.45
C SER A 250 14.34 -12.97 5.31
N VAL A 251 14.69 -11.86 4.63
CA VAL A 251 15.69 -11.86 3.54
C VAL A 251 17.06 -12.33 4.05
N ASN A 252 17.51 -11.82 5.19
CA ASN A 252 18.81 -12.17 5.78
C ASN A 252 18.87 -13.64 6.23
N GLU A 253 17.75 -14.25 6.51
CA GLU A 253 17.58 -15.66 6.88
C GLU A 253 17.15 -16.54 5.68
N GLY A 254 17.43 -16.10 4.44
CA GLY A 254 17.18 -16.90 3.23
C GLY A 254 15.70 -17.09 2.88
N GLY A 255 14.82 -16.16 3.29
CA GLY A 255 13.38 -16.24 3.08
C GLY A 255 12.64 -16.97 4.21
N ALA A 256 13.27 -17.14 5.37
CA ALA A 256 12.65 -17.80 6.50
C ALA A 256 11.40 -17.05 6.99
N LYS A 257 10.38 -17.83 7.38
CA LYS A 257 9.12 -17.29 7.93
C LYS A 257 9.41 -16.50 9.20
N GLN A 258 8.90 -15.28 9.26
CA GLN A 258 8.95 -14.40 10.42
C GLN A 258 7.54 -14.13 10.94
N SER A 259 7.37 -14.12 12.25
CA SER A 259 6.09 -13.78 12.91
C SER A 259 5.97 -12.28 13.12
N PHE A 260 4.74 -11.76 13.03
CA PHE A 260 4.45 -10.38 13.43
C PHE A 260 4.28 -10.28 14.94
N PRO A 261 4.82 -9.23 15.58
CA PRO A 261 4.49 -8.92 16.98
C PRO A 261 3.05 -8.40 17.07
N ASP A 262 2.36 -8.77 18.14
CA ASP A 262 1.06 -8.19 18.46
C ASP A 262 1.24 -6.93 19.31
N PHE A 263 1.23 -5.77 18.68
CA PHE A 263 1.36 -4.47 19.34
C PHE A 263 0.18 -4.12 20.24
N THR A 264 -0.97 -4.77 20.05
CA THR A 264 -2.20 -4.51 20.81
C THR A 264 -2.34 -5.39 22.05
N ARG A 265 -1.47 -6.38 22.22
CA ARG A 265 -1.59 -7.41 23.29
C ARG A 265 -2.95 -8.12 23.30
N GLY A 266 -3.46 -8.44 22.10
CA GLY A 266 -4.74 -9.10 21.91
C GLY A 266 -5.95 -8.18 21.74
N ASN A 267 -5.83 -6.89 22.02
CA ASN A 267 -6.96 -5.95 21.98
C ASN A 267 -7.52 -5.73 20.56
N TRP A 268 -6.77 -6.07 19.49
CA TRP A 268 -7.30 -6.01 18.13
C TRP A 268 -8.59 -6.81 17.95
N ARG A 269 -8.79 -7.88 18.73
CA ARG A 269 -10.00 -8.73 18.67
C ARG A 269 -11.27 -8.02 19.09
N THR A 270 -11.14 -6.97 19.89
CA THR A 270 -12.27 -6.16 20.37
C THR A 270 -12.34 -4.78 19.73
N THR A 271 -11.33 -4.42 18.92
CA THR A 271 -11.30 -3.15 18.20
C THR A 271 -12.34 -3.17 17.07
N SER A 272 -13.27 -2.22 17.10
CA SER A 272 -14.33 -2.13 16.08
C SER A 272 -13.77 -2.00 14.65
N PRO A 273 -14.46 -2.53 13.65
CA PRO A 273 -14.14 -2.29 12.23
C PRO A 273 -14.05 -0.80 11.93
N LEU A 274 -13.21 -0.44 10.96
CA LEU A 274 -13.12 0.93 10.50
C LEU A 274 -14.48 1.40 9.95
N LYS A 275 -15.01 2.44 10.56
CA LYS A 275 -16.20 3.14 10.12
C LYS A 275 -15.76 4.51 9.61
N ILE A 276 -15.33 4.59 8.37
CA ILE A 276 -15.32 5.88 7.68
C ILE A 276 -16.77 6.12 7.29
N THR A 277 -17.48 6.76 8.18
CA THR A 277 -18.88 7.12 7.93
C THR A 277 -18.98 8.41 7.13
N SER A 278 -20.05 8.53 6.42
CA SER A 278 -20.52 9.71 5.68
C SER A 278 -20.49 10.97 6.53
#